data_94c8c71dbb0679e53a3e8b2710dd6a74
#
_entry.id   94c8c71dbb0679e53a3e8b2710dd6a74
#
_cell.length_a   1.000
_cell.length_b   1.000
_cell.length_c   1.000
_cell.angle_alpha   90.00
_cell.angle_beta   90.00
_cell.angle_gamma   90.00
#
_symmetry.space_group_name_H-M   'P 1'
#
loop_
_entity.id
_entity.type
_entity.pdbx_description
1 polymer ?
#
loop_
_entity_poly.entity_id
_entity_poly.type
_entity_poly.pdbx_seq_one_letter_code
_entity_poly.pdbx_strand_id
1 'polypeptide(L)'
;MCIRDSNHTARVVERINTLDLVSGGRVEFGPGESSSNAELDGFGIDRTTKRDQWLDHIEAATRMMVEEPFAGWEGPWLSMPPRNVVPKPLQRPHPPLGVAGSQRETSHLAAQKGIGALTFAFVEPGEAEQWMAEYHEIIASEACVPAGFAVNPNVACVLPFMCHEDEETALERGIDGAHFFGYSLAHYYGFGQHRPGATDIHEEFTHNRSLYGFDRDTASQLGGNLRAQMQGNGILALRGAIGTPDQVRDLLREYEAAGVDQVIFVSQAGRNRHEHICESMELFAREVMGEFAERDPAHVAARDERLADAVAAALARREGPRAVDPDYLIPRPGGEA
;
A
#
# COMPACT_ATOMS: atom_id res chain seq x y z
N MET A 1 -7.01 -3.03 -4.22
CA MET A 1 -7.89 -3.88 -5.06
C MET A 1 -7.18 -5.20 -5.31
N CYS A 2 -7.76 -6.31 -4.90
CA CYS A 2 -7.14 -7.62 -5.11
C CYS A 2 -7.28 -8.02 -6.58
N ILE A 3 -6.16 -8.25 -7.25
CA ILE A 3 -6.13 -8.85 -8.59
C ILE A 3 -6.07 -10.35 -8.36
N ARG A 4 -7.19 -11.01 -8.44
CA ARG A 4 -7.30 -12.46 -8.32
C ARG A 4 -8.67 -12.91 -8.81
N ASP A 5 -9.07 -14.13 -8.47
CA ASP A 5 -10.35 -14.76 -8.86
C ASP A 5 -11.58 -13.92 -8.61
N SER A 6 -11.50 -12.93 -7.71
CA SER A 6 -12.56 -11.92 -7.50
C SER A 6 -12.72 -10.97 -8.68
N ASN A 7 -11.66 -10.77 -9.51
CA ASN A 7 -11.70 -9.91 -10.70
C ASN A 7 -10.71 -10.41 -11.76
N HIS A 8 -11.18 -10.61 -12.97
CA HIS A 8 -10.31 -10.95 -14.09
C HIS A 8 -9.27 -9.84 -14.34
N THR A 9 -7.99 -10.20 -14.47
CA THR A 9 -6.86 -9.26 -14.56
C THR A 9 -7.05 -8.21 -15.65
N ALA A 10 -7.49 -8.58 -16.84
CA ALA A 10 -7.74 -7.61 -17.92
C ALA A 10 -8.79 -6.56 -17.52
N ARG A 11 -9.83 -6.93 -16.76
CA ARG A 11 -10.84 -5.97 -16.29
C ARG A 11 -10.29 -5.01 -15.24
N VAL A 12 -9.36 -5.47 -14.42
CA VAL A 12 -8.63 -4.61 -13.48
C VAL A 12 -7.76 -3.61 -14.26
N VAL A 13 -7.01 -4.09 -15.23
CA VAL A 13 -6.15 -3.26 -16.09
C VAL A 13 -6.96 -2.20 -16.84
N GLU A 14 -8.07 -2.57 -17.47
CA GLU A 14 -8.96 -1.62 -18.16
C GLU A 14 -9.46 -0.51 -17.21
N ARG A 15 -9.84 -0.85 -15.99
CA ARG A 15 -10.28 0.14 -14.98
C ARG A 15 -9.15 1.06 -14.55
N ILE A 16 -7.99 0.51 -14.23
CA ILE A 16 -6.82 1.30 -13.79
C ILE A 16 -6.38 2.23 -14.91
N ASN A 17 -6.27 1.75 -16.14
CA ASN A 17 -5.88 2.56 -17.29
C ASN A 17 -6.91 3.67 -17.57
N THR A 18 -8.21 3.38 -17.42
CA THR A 18 -9.27 4.37 -17.56
C THR A 18 -9.16 5.45 -16.48
N LEU A 19 -8.94 5.06 -15.23
CA LEU A 19 -8.73 5.99 -14.13
C LEU A 19 -7.49 6.86 -14.35
N ASP A 20 -6.42 6.27 -14.88
CA ASP A 20 -5.19 6.99 -15.19
C ASP A 20 -5.41 8.09 -16.24
N LEU A 21 -6.14 7.78 -17.31
CA LEU A 21 -6.54 8.75 -18.34
C LEU A 21 -7.43 9.86 -17.77
N VAL A 22 -8.47 9.49 -17.01
CA VAL A 22 -9.43 10.46 -16.46
C VAL A 22 -8.79 11.36 -15.41
N SER A 23 -7.85 10.83 -14.63
CA SER A 23 -7.12 11.59 -13.61
C SER A 23 -5.99 12.46 -14.18
N GLY A 24 -5.63 12.31 -15.46
CA GLY A 24 -4.48 12.99 -16.05
C GLY A 24 -3.14 12.45 -15.54
N GLY A 25 -3.01 11.13 -15.38
CA GLY A 25 -1.76 10.48 -14.99
C GLY A 25 -1.45 10.52 -13.50
N ARG A 26 -2.46 10.55 -12.62
CA ARG A 26 -2.29 10.61 -11.16
C ARG A 26 -2.55 9.29 -10.43
N VAL A 27 -2.69 8.19 -11.17
CA VAL A 27 -2.95 6.86 -10.57
C VAL A 27 -1.65 6.24 -10.10
N GLU A 28 -1.67 5.72 -8.89
CA GLU A 28 -0.74 4.70 -8.40
C GLU A 28 -1.49 3.38 -8.24
N PHE A 29 -0.90 2.29 -8.68
CA PHE A 29 -1.56 0.99 -8.70
C PHE A 29 -1.03 0.08 -7.61
N GLY A 30 -1.81 -0.08 -6.53
CA GLY A 30 -1.50 -0.94 -5.40
C GLY A 30 -2.28 -2.26 -5.43
N PRO A 31 -1.85 -3.29 -6.18
CA PRO A 31 -2.46 -4.61 -6.09
C PRO A 31 -2.16 -5.26 -4.74
N GLY A 32 -3.18 -5.80 -4.07
CA GLY A 32 -3.04 -6.50 -2.79
C GLY A 32 -3.26 -8.01 -2.91
N GLU A 33 -2.64 -8.78 -2.03
CA GLU A 33 -2.82 -10.24 -1.93
C GLU A 33 -3.82 -10.68 -0.85
N SER A 34 -4.38 -9.74 -0.08
CA SER A 34 -5.19 -9.93 1.12
C SER A 34 -4.52 -10.74 2.25
N SER A 35 -5.06 -10.57 3.47
CA SER A 35 -4.64 -11.36 4.64
C SER A 35 -5.84 -11.80 5.49
N SER A 36 -7.03 -11.24 5.22
CA SER A 36 -8.25 -11.55 5.94
C SER A 36 -8.83 -12.90 5.50
N ASN A 37 -9.11 -13.79 6.45
CA ASN A 37 -9.82 -15.04 6.16
C ASN A 37 -11.21 -14.76 5.58
N ALA A 38 -11.90 -13.73 6.04
CA ALA A 38 -13.21 -13.37 5.52
C ALA A 38 -13.20 -13.07 4.01
N GLU A 39 -12.10 -12.46 3.53
CA GLU A 39 -11.93 -12.19 2.09
C GLU A 39 -11.41 -13.43 1.35
N LEU A 40 -10.39 -14.10 1.86
CA LEU A 40 -9.79 -15.27 1.21
C LEU A 40 -10.81 -16.40 1.05
N ASP A 41 -11.50 -16.76 2.14
CA ASP A 41 -12.51 -17.83 2.13
C ASP A 41 -13.73 -17.43 1.29
N GLY A 42 -14.13 -16.16 1.36
CA GLY A 42 -15.26 -15.63 0.59
C GLY A 42 -15.08 -15.73 -0.93
N PHE A 43 -13.84 -15.72 -1.42
CA PHE A 43 -13.48 -15.88 -2.81
C PHE A 43 -12.81 -17.23 -3.13
N GLY A 44 -12.80 -18.17 -2.20
CA GLY A 44 -12.22 -19.51 -2.40
C GLY A 44 -10.71 -19.52 -2.62
N ILE A 45 -9.99 -18.56 -2.08
CA ILE A 45 -8.56 -18.41 -2.29
C ILE A 45 -7.77 -19.12 -1.21
N ASP A 46 -6.93 -20.07 -1.62
CA ASP A 46 -6.04 -20.77 -0.72
C ASP A 46 -4.93 -19.82 -0.21
N ARG A 47 -4.86 -19.69 1.13
CA ARG A 47 -3.85 -18.86 1.81
C ARG A 47 -2.42 -19.25 1.46
N THR A 48 -2.16 -20.54 1.19
CA THR A 48 -0.81 -21.05 0.91
C THR A 48 -0.31 -20.65 -0.47
N THR A 49 -1.21 -20.44 -1.44
CA THR A 49 -0.88 -20.10 -2.84
C THR A 49 -1.18 -18.64 -3.20
N LYS A 50 -1.79 -17.87 -2.30
CA LYS A 50 -2.24 -16.50 -2.58
C LYS A 50 -1.13 -15.56 -3.09
N ARG A 51 0.11 -15.74 -2.61
CA ARG A 51 1.26 -14.91 -3.02
C ARG A 51 1.72 -15.25 -4.44
N ASP A 52 1.78 -16.53 -4.77
CA ASP A 52 2.15 -16.98 -6.11
C ASP A 52 1.08 -16.58 -7.14
N GLN A 53 -0.21 -16.68 -6.77
CA GLN A 53 -1.31 -16.17 -7.59
C GLN A 53 -1.17 -14.66 -7.82
N TRP A 54 -0.90 -13.89 -6.77
CA TRP A 54 -0.71 -12.45 -6.89
C TRP A 54 0.45 -12.09 -7.83
N LEU A 55 1.58 -12.81 -7.74
CA LEU A 55 2.74 -12.60 -8.62
C LEU A 55 2.40 -12.90 -10.08
N ASP A 56 1.71 -14.00 -10.37
CA ASP A 56 1.28 -14.36 -11.72
C ASP A 56 0.36 -13.28 -12.32
N HIS A 57 -0.60 -12.80 -11.54
CA HIS A 57 -1.53 -11.78 -11.98
C HIS A 57 -0.91 -10.38 -12.16
N ILE A 58 0.03 -9.96 -11.30
CA ILE A 58 0.66 -8.64 -11.44
C ILE A 58 1.58 -8.59 -12.65
N GLU A 59 2.29 -9.69 -12.94
CA GLU A 59 3.15 -9.77 -14.12
C GLU A 59 2.34 -9.72 -15.40
N ALA A 60 1.24 -10.49 -15.48
CA ALA A 60 0.32 -10.42 -16.60
C ALA A 60 -0.31 -9.01 -16.75
N ALA A 61 -0.71 -8.37 -15.64
CA ALA A 61 -1.30 -7.03 -15.65
C ALA A 61 -0.34 -5.98 -16.25
N THR A 62 0.93 -6.00 -15.86
CA THR A 62 1.92 -5.04 -16.39
C THR A 62 2.18 -5.24 -17.88
N ARG A 63 2.20 -6.49 -18.36
CA ARG A 63 2.28 -6.79 -19.79
C ARG A 63 1.03 -6.31 -20.53
N MET A 64 -0.17 -6.49 -19.98
CA MET A 64 -1.41 -5.96 -20.55
C MET A 64 -1.42 -4.43 -20.65
N MET A 65 -0.73 -3.72 -19.74
CA MET A 65 -0.60 -2.26 -19.79
C MET A 65 0.36 -1.79 -20.89
N VAL A 66 1.41 -2.56 -21.17
CA VAL A 66 2.53 -2.14 -22.03
C VAL A 66 2.47 -2.72 -23.44
N GLU A 67 2.18 -4.03 -23.57
CA GLU A 67 2.16 -4.72 -24.86
C GLU A 67 0.97 -4.28 -25.73
N GLU A 68 1.21 -3.95 -26.99
CA GLU A 68 0.18 -3.46 -27.93
C GLU A 68 0.35 -4.12 -29.31
N PRO A 69 -0.45 -5.15 -29.60
CA PRO A 69 -1.42 -5.82 -28.72
C PRO A 69 -0.75 -6.67 -27.62
N PHE A 70 -1.52 -7.01 -26.57
CA PHE A 70 -1.09 -7.95 -25.54
C PHE A 70 -0.81 -9.33 -26.14
N ALA A 71 0.38 -9.86 -25.92
CA ALA A 71 0.87 -11.08 -26.57
C ALA A 71 0.31 -12.40 -25.98
N GLY A 72 -0.61 -12.29 -24.99
CA GLY A 72 -1.13 -13.44 -24.28
C GLY A 72 -0.35 -13.78 -23.01
N TRP A 73 -0.94 -14.61 -22.17
CA TRP A 73 -0.34 -15.11 -20.93
C TRP A 73 -0.76 -16.55 -20.68
N GLU A 74 0.20 -17.39 -20.36
CA GLU A 74 0.00 -18.76 -19.92
C GLU A 74 0.74 -18.96 -18.60
N GLY A 75 0.01 -18.67 -17.51
CA GLY A 75 0.50 -18.83 -16.16
C GLY A 75 -0.27 -19.92 -15.39
N PRO A 76 0.17 -20.27 -14.20
CA PRO A 76 -0.49 -21.30 -13.41
C PRO A 76 -1.90 -20.91 -12.92
N TRP A 77 -2.21 -19.60 -12.83
CA TRP A 77 -3.50 -19.09 -12.34
C TRP A 77 -4.22 -18.18 -13.33
N LEU A 78 -3.55 -17.75 -14.38
CA LEU A 78 -4.16 -16.95 -15.44
C LEU A 78 -3.72 -17.46 -16.79
N SER A 79 -4.70 -17.76 -17.67
CA SER A 79 -4.49 -18.00 -19.09
C SER A 79 -5.34 -17.04 -19.90
N MET A 80 -4.73 -16.31 -20.81
CA MET A 80 -5.44 -15.42 -21.72
C MET A 80 -4.70 -15.34 -23.06
N PRO A 81 -5.35 -15.66 -24.18
CA PRO A 81 -4.71 -15.56 -25.50
C PRO A 81 -4.48 -14.10 -25.90
N PRO A 82 -3.68 -13.85 -26.97
CA PRO A 82 -3.41 -12.49 -27.45
C PRO A 82 -4.69 -11.69 -27.70
N ARG A 83 -4.73 -10.45 -27.22
CA ARG A 83 -5.92 -9.57 -27.33
C ARG A 83 -5.51 -8.10 -27.27
N ASN A 84 -6.35 -7.24 -27.82
CA ASN A 84 -6.27 -5.80 -27.55
C ASN A 84 -6.86 -5.51 -26.17
N VAL A 85 -5.99 -5.18 -25.20
CA VAL A 85 -6.41 -4.69 -23.88
C VAL A 85 -6.35 -3.17 -23.90
N VAL A 86 -7.52 -2.53 -23.86
CA VAL A 86 -7.70 -1.08 -24.02
C VAL A 86 -8.64 -0.52 -22.96
N PRO A 87 -8.49 0.77 -22.57
CA PRO A 87 -7.46 1.70 -23.07
C PRO A 87 -6.06 1.38 -22.50
N LYS A 88 -5.01 1.99 -23.07
CA LYS A 88 -3.68 2.01 -22.47
C LYS A 88 -3.59 3.17 -21.47
N PRO A 89 -2.72 3.06 -20.44
CA PRO A 89 -2.56 4.13 -19.46
C PRO A 89 -1.93 5.38 -20.09
N LEU A 90 -2.16 6.54 -19.46
CA LEU A 90 -1.48 7.80 -19.81
C LEU A 90 -0.01 7.74 -19.39
N GLN A 91 0.25 7.28 -18.17
CA GLN A 91 1.60 7.12 -17.63
C GLN A 91 2.37 6.03 -18.38
N ARG A 92 3.65 6.25 -18.61
CA ARG A 92 4.52 5.32 -19.35
C ARG A 92 5.69 4.87 -18.49
N PRO A 93 6.03 3.58 -18.50
CA PRO A 93 5.41 2.47 -19.26
C PRO A 93 4.04 2.06 -18.71
N HIS A 94 3.77 2.29 -17.44
CA HIS A 94 2.52 2.05 -16.73
C HIS A 94 2.47 2.89 -15.46
N PRO A 95 1.32 3.05 -14.76
CA PRO A 95 1.27 3.69 -13.45
C PRO A 95 2.25 3.06 -12.45
N PRO A 96 2.81 3.83 -11.50
CA PRO A 96 3.65 3.29 -10.44
C PRO A 96 2.96 2.15 -9.71
N LEU A 97 3.70 1.08 -9.44
CA LEU A 97 3.19 -0.10 -8.74
C LEU A 97 3.60 -0.04 -7.27
N GLY A 98 2.72 -0.55 -6.40
CA GLY A 98 3.01 -0.69 -4.98
C GLY A 98 2.29 -1.87 -4.37
N VAL A 99 2.69 -2.29 -3.19
CA VAL A 99 1.99 -3.31 -2.40
C VAL A 99 1.89 -2.88 -0.95
N ALA A 100 0.72 -3.12 -0.36
CA ALA A 100 0.49 -2.86 1.06
C ALA A 100 0.81 -4.12 1.89
N GLY A 101 1.47 -3.91 3.03
CA GLY A 101 1.77 -4.96 3.98
C GLY A 101 2.09 -4.43 5.37
N SER A 102 1.85 -5.26 6.38
CA SER A 102 2.16 -4.95 7.78
C SER A 102 3.44 -5.64 8.28
N GLN A 103 4.10 -6.42 7.44
CA GLN A 103 5.28 -7.20 7.80
C GLN A 103 6.48 -6.80 6.96
N ARG A 104 7.67 -6.88 7.56
CA ARG A 104 8.95 -6.56 6.92
C ARG A 104 9.20 -7.40 5.66
N GLU A 105 8.77 -8.66 5.67
CA GLU A 105 8.89 -9.57 4.53
C GLU A 105 8.13 -9.07 3.30
N THR A 106 7.00 -8.35 3.49
CA THR A 106 6.27 -7.74 2.37
C THR A 106 7.04 -6.56 1.79
N SER A 107 7.73 -5.76 2.62
CA SER A 107 8.62 -4.70 2.14
C SER A 107 9.81 -5.27 1.36
N HIS A 108 10.42 -6.35 1.84
CA HIS A 108 11.49 -7.05 1.11
C HIS A 108 10.99 -7.59 -0.24
N LEU A 109 9.81 -8.21 -0.27
CA LEU A 109 9.19 -8.67 -1.53
C LEU A 109 8.93 -7.50 -2.48
N ALA A 110 8.44 -6.38 -1.97
CA ALA A 110 8.24 -5.17 -2.77
C ALA A 110 9.55 -4.72 -3.43
N ALA A 111 10.63 -4.63 -2.67
CA ALA A 111 11.96 -4.30 -3.17
C ALA A 111 12.48 -5.32 -4.20
N GLN A 112 12.32 -6.62 -3.96
CA GLN A 112 12.69 -7.68 -4.91
C GLN A 112 11.89 -7.58 -6.22
N LYS A 113 10.67 -7.06 -6.16
CA LYS A 113 9.80 -6.87 -7.34
C LYS A 113 9.88 -5.46 -7.93
N GLY A 114 10.74 -4.59 -7.39
CA GLY A 114 10.92 -3.23 -7.87
C GLY A 114 9.65 -2.39 -7.79
N ILE A 115 8.80 -2.63 -6.81
CA ILE A 115 7.52 -1.91 -6.59
C ILE A 115 7.52 -1.21 -5.24
N GLY A 116 6.73 -0.15 -5.11
CA GLY A 116 6.61 0.61 -3.87
C GLY A 116 6.06 -0.24 -2.71
N ALA A 117 6.50 0.06 -1.50
CA ALA A 117 5.99 -0.55 -0.28
C ALA A 117 5.13 0.44 0.48
N LEU A 118 3.90 0.03 0.81
CA LEU A 118 3.01 0.75 1.72
C LEU A 118 2.94 -0.03 3.03
N THR A 119 3.58 0.51 4.09
CA THR A 119 3.60 -0.16 5.39
C THR A 119 2.49 0.34 6.30
N PHE A 120 1.70 -0.61 6.81
CA PHE A 120 0.73 -0.42 7.89
C PHE A 120 1.32 -0.76 9.26
N ALA A 121 2.62 -0.98 9.35
CA ALA A 121 3.26 -1.41 10.60
C ALA A 121 3.33 -0.31 11.66
N PHE A 122 2.91 0.94 11.33
CA PHE A 122 3.02 2.10 12.22
C PHE A 122 4.42 2.19 12.86
N VAL A 123 5.44 1.91 12.08
CA VAL A 123 6.84 1.94 12.53
C VAL A 123 7.22 3.35 12.96
N GLU A 124 7.96 3.45 14.05
CA GLU A 124 8.53 4.73 14.45
C GLU A 124 9.68 5.15 13.52
N PRO A 125 9.99 6.46 13.43
CA PRO A 125 11.02 6.97 12.51
C PRO A 125 12.36 6.24 12.59
N GLY A 126 12.85 5.91 13.79
CA GLY A 126 14.12 5.20 13.97
C GLY A 126 14.10 3.74 13.46
N GLU A 127 12.94 3.09 13.44
CA GLU A 127 12.78 1.77 12.82
C GLU A 127 12.58 1.91 11.30
N ALA A 128 11.91 2.97 10.86
CA ALA A 128 11.72 3.27 9.45
C ALA A 128 13.04 3.45 8.71
N GLU A 129 14.04 4.10 9.33
CA GLU A 129 15.38 4.27 8.76
C GLU A 129 16.00 2.91 8.38
N GLN A 130 15.90 1.91 9.25
CA GLN A 130 16.41 0.57 8.97
C GLN A 130 15.64 -0.11 7.83
N TRP A 131 14.31 0.01 7.81
CA TRP A 131 13.49 -0.55 6.74
C TRP A 131 13.83 0.08 5.38
N MET A 132 14.04 1.40 5.36
CA MET A 132 14.44 2.13 4.15
C MET A 132 15.81 1.67 3.64
N ALA A 133 16.79 1.52 4.54
CA ALA A 133 18.12 1.05 4.17
C ALA A 133 18.06 -0.34 3.51
N GLU A 134 17.37 -1.29 4.14
CA GLU A 134 17.21 -2.64 3.61
C GLU A 134 16.44 -2.69 2.28
N TYR A 135 15.38 -1.90 2.18
CA TYR A 135 14.59 -1.81 0.95
C TYR A 135 15.44 -1.34 -0.22
N HIS A 136 16.24 -0.28 -0.05
CA HIS A 136 17.13 0.23 -1.08
C HIS A 136 18.29 -0.72 -1.39
N GLU A 137 18.84 -1.41 -0.37
CA GLU A 137 19.87 -2.42 -0.57
C GLU A 137 19.37 -3.59 -1.45
N ILE A 138 18.15 -4.06 -1.21
CA ILE A 138 17.53 -5.11 -2.02
C ILE A 138 17.30 -4.63 -3.47
N ILE A 139 16.81 -3.39 -3.67
CA ILE A 139 16.66 -2.82 -5.03
C ILE A 139 18.00 -2.77 -5.76
N ALA A 140 19.08 -2.43 -5.06
CA ALA A 140 20.43 -2.37 -5.64
C ALA A 140 21.06 -3.74 -5.87
N SER A 141 20.50 -4.82 -5.33
CA SER A 141 21.04 -6.18 -5.44
C SER A 141 20.55 -6.94 -6.68
N GLU A 142 21.16 -8.09 -6.95
CA GLU A 142 20.71 -9.01 -7.98
C GLU A 142 19.34 -9.65 -7.68
N ALA A 143 18.86 -9.57 -6.44
CA ALA A 143 17.58 -10.10 -6.04
C ALA A 143 16.39 -9.26 -6.61
N CYS A 144 16.64 -8.01 -7.03
CA CYS A 144 15.60 -7.18 -7.63
C CYS A 144 15.36 -7.56 -9.09
N VAL A 145 14.24 -8.23 -9.35
CA VAL A 145 13.70 -8.50 -10.69
C VAL A 145 12.32 -7.87 -10.78
N PRO A 146 12.17 -6.72 -11.47
CA PRO A 146 10.93 -5.94 -11.45
C PRO A 146 9.72 -6.71 -11.99
N ALA A 147 8.59 -6.64 -11.29
CA ALA A 147 7.31 -7.17 -11.74
C ALA A 147 6.71 -6.35 -12.89
N GLY A 148 7.07 -5.07 -12.97
CA GLY A 148 6.68 -4.14 -14.02
C GLY A 148 7.82 -3.74 -14.95
N PHE A 149 7.55 -2.81 -15.86
CA PHE A 149 8.52 -2.24 -16.81
C PHE A 149 9.11 -0.92 -16.32
N ALA A 150 8.87 -0.60 -15.05
CA ALA A 150 9.51 0.48 -14.30
C ALA A 150 9.74 -0.01 -12.87
N VAL A 151 10.73 0.58 -12.19
CA VAL A 151 10.92 0.41 -10.74
C VAL A 151 10.30 1.62 -10.04
N ASN A 152 9.52 1.38 -9.00
CA ASN A 152 8.97 2.41 -8.13
C ASN A 152 9.62 2.30 -6.74
N PRO A 153 10.70 3.01 -6.45
CA PRO A 153 11.41 2.89 -5.18
C PRO A 153 10.77 3.72 -4.06
N ASN A 154 9.45 3.79 -4.04
CA ASN A 154 8.68 4.59 -3.09
C ASN A 154 8.30 3.77 -1.87
N VAL A 155 8.58 4.29 -0.67
CA VAL A 155 8.11 3.69 0.59
C VAL A 155 7.17 4.67 1.28
N ALA A 156 5.95 4.20 1.51
CA ALA A 156 4.91 4.95 2.20
C ALA A 156 4.62 4.37 3.59
N CYS A 157 4.45 5.25 4.58
CA CYS A 157 4.01 4.89 5.92
C CYS A 157 2.57 5.37 6.14
N VAL A 158 1.76 4.54 6.78
CA VAL A 158 0.38 4.89 7.18
C VAL A 158 0.37 5.34 8.62
N LEU A 159 -0.20 6.51 8.89
CA LEU A 159 -0.32 7.07 10.23
C LEU A 159 -1.78 7.46 10.52
N PRO A 160 -2.29 7.18 11.75
CA PRO A 160 -3.48 7.86 12.25
C PRO A 160 -3.26 9.37 12.26
N PHE A 161 -4.31 10.15 12.00
CA PHE A 161 -4.16 11.59 11.85
C PHE A 161 -5.33 12.36 12.44
N MET A 162 -4.99 13.38 13.26
CA MET A 162 -5.89 14.44 13.69
C MET A 162 -5.05 15.66 14.11
N CYS A 163 -5.15 16.75 13.38
CA CYS A 163 -4.42 18.00 13.65
C CYS A 163 -5.36 19.04 14.23
N HIS A 164 -4.95 19.67 15.35
CA HIS A 164 -5.68 20.78 15.98
C HIS A 164 -4.70 21.74 16.66
N GLU A 165 -5.03 23.03 16.77
CA GLU A 165 -4.17 24.04 17.43
C GLU A 165 -3.90 23.70 18.91
N ASP A 166 -4.85 23.04 19.57
CA ASP A 166 -4.76 22.55 20.94
C ASP A 166 -4.57 21.03 20.95
N GLU A 167 -3.52 20.56 21.64
CA GLU A 167 -3.13 19.15 21.70
C GLU A 167 -4.20 18.27 22.36
N GLU A 168 -4.80 18.75 23.45
CA GLU A 168 -5.82 18.00 24.18
C GLU A 168 -7.05 17.75 23.29
N THR A 169 -7.47 18.77 22.55
CA THR A 169 -8.54 18.68 21.56
C THR A 169 -8.18 17.72 20.41
N ALA A 170 -6.94 17.73 19.90
CA ALA A 170 -6.49 16.80 18.88
C ALA A 170 -6.59 15.34 19.36
N LEU A 171 -6.12 15.07 20.59
CA LEU A 171 -6.21 13.76 21.22
C LEU A 171 -7.65 13.33 21.47
N GLU A 172 -8.50 14.23 22.02
CA GLU A 172 -9.91 13.93 22.25
C GLU A 172 -10.64 13.51 20.96
N ARG A 173 -10.35 14.20 19.85
CA ARG A 173 -11.01 13.97 18.54
C ARG A 173 -10.47 12.78 17.77
N GLY A 174 -9.19 12.42 17.94
CA GLY A 174 -8.49 11.46 17.05
C GLY A 174 -8.13 10.12 17.66
N ILE A 175 -7.82 10.07 18.97
CA ILE A 175 -7.19 8.88 19.56
C ILE A 175 -8.11 7.65 19.60
N ASP A 176 -9.40 7.82 19.84
CA ASP A 176 -10.34 6.69 19.83
C ASP A 176 -10.50 6.08 18.44
N GLY A 177 -10.47 6.90 17.40
CA GLY A 177 -10.47 6.43 16.02
C GLY A 177 -9.19 5.66 15.66
N ALA A 178 -8.03 6.17 16.07
CA ALA A 178 -6.73 5.52 15.88
C ALA A 178 -6.68 4.15 16.58
N HIS A 179 -7.11 4.10 17.84
CA HIS A 179 -7.19 2.86 18.60
C HIS A 179 -8.16 1.85 18.00
N PHE A 180 -9.33 2.31 17.55
CA PHE A 180 -10.29 1.45 16.87
C PHE A 180 -9.73 0.90 15.55
N PHE A 181 -9.00 1.70 14.79
CA PHE A 181 -8.35 1.24 13.56
C PHE A 181 -7.35 0.10 13.85
N GLY A 182 -6.46 0.28 14.84
CA GLY A 182 -5.53 -0.76 15.26
C GLY A 182 -6.24 -2.02 15.76
N TYR A 183 -7.28 -1.87 16.59
CA TYR A 183 -8.09 -2.99 17.06
C TYR A 183 -8.76 -3.77 15.91
N SER A 184 -9.33 -3.04 14.94
CA SER A 184 -9.99 -3.65 13.79
C SER A 184 -9.05 -4.47 12.93
N LEU A 185 -7.82 -3.96 12.67
CA LEU A 185 -6.79 -4.71 11.97
C LEU A 185 -6.43 -6.00 12.73
N ALA A 186 -6.20 -5.90 14.04
CA ALA A 186 -5.91 -7.05 14.88
C ALA A 186 -7.06 -8.06 14.92
N HIS A 187 -8.30 -7.58 14.96
CA HIS A 187 -9.50 -8.42 14.88
C HIS A 187 -9.53 -9.22 13.57
N TYR A 188 -9.43 -8.55 12.42
CA TYR A 188 -9.55 -9.20 11.11
C TYR A 188 -8.36 -10.10 10.74
N TYR A 189 -7.16 -9.77 11.19
CA TYR A 189 -5.94 -10.46 10.75
C TYR A 189 -5.35 -11.42 11.78
N GLY A 190 -5.74 -11.29 13.05
CA GLY A 190 -5.13 -12.02 14.14
C GLY A 190 -6.10 -12.86 14.98
N PHE A 191 -6.88 -12.21 15.83
CA PHE A 191 -7.56 -12.89 16.93
C PHE A 191 -9.10 -12.96 16.80
N GLY A 192 -9.72 -12.13 15.95
CA GLY A 192 -11.16 -11.95 15.97
C GLY A 192 -11.93 -13.09 15.34
N GLN A 193 -13.02 -13.46 15.98
CA GLN A 193 -14.04 -14.34 15.39
C GLN A 193 -15.17 -13.46 14.86
N HIS A 194 -15.37 -13.50 13.56
CA HIS A 194 -16.36 -12.69 12.88
C HIS A 194 -17.57 -13.52 12.46
N ARG A 195 -18.75 -13.16 12.97
CA ARG A 195 -20.04 -13.72 12.52
C ARG A 195 -20.71 -12.71 11.58
N PRO A 196 -20.81 -13.00 10.28
CA PRO A 196 -21.41 -12.09 9.31
C PRO A 196 -22.82 -11.65 9.73
N GLY A 197 -23.05 -10.32 9.68
CA GLY A 197 -24.34 -9.72 10.02
C GLY A 197 -24.66 -9.65 11.52
N ALA A 198 -23.79 -10.15 12.40
CA ALA A 198 -24.02 -10.18 13.85
C ALA A 198 -22.89 -9.56 14.68
N THR A 199 -21.63 -9.67 14.24
CA THR A 199 -20.49 -9.12 14.98
C THR A 199 -20.41 -7.61 14.77
N ASP A 200 -20.53 -6.84 15.87
CA ASP A 200 -20.23 -5.39 15.90
C ASP A 200 -18.83 -5.21 16.51
N ILE A 201 -17.85 -4.98 15.64
CA ILE A 201 -16.44 -4.84 16.04
C ILE A 201 -16.24 -3.57 16.88
N HIS A 202 -17.04 -2.51 16.65
CA HIS A 202 -16.94 -1.29 17.43
C HIS A 202 -17.49 -1.49 18.85
N GLU A 203 -18.54 -2.28 19.02
CA GLU A 203 -19.05 -2.65 20.34
C GLU A 203 -18.04 -3.51 21.08
N GLU A 204 -17.44 -4.51 20.41
CA GLU A 204 -16.36 -5.33 20.97
C GLU A 204 -15.16 -4.49 21.39
N PHE A 205 -14.72 -3.54 20.53
CA PHE A 205 -13.66 -2.61 20.89
C PHE A 205 -14.00 -1.81 22.13
N THR A 206 -15.20 -1.24 22.20
CA THR A 206 -15.63 -0.43 23.35
C THR A 206 -15.61 -1.22 24.66
N HIS A 207 -16.00 -2.50 24.61
CA HIS A 207 -15.99 -3.40 25.77
C HIS A 207 -14.60 -3.85 26.18
N ASN A 208 -13.72 -4.12 25.21
CA ASN A 208 -12.46 -4.82 25.43
C ASN A 208 -11.24 -3.90 25.35
N ARG A 209 -11.43 -2.60 25.08
CA ARG A 209 -10.32 -1.66 24.82
C ARG A 209 -9.26 -1.66 25.92
N SER A 210 -9.68 -1.64 27.20
CA SER A 210 -8.75 -1.66 28.34
C SER A 210 -7.98 -2.98 28.44
N LEU A 211 -8.62 -4.11 28.11
CA LEU A 211 -7.98 -5.42 28.13
C LEU A 211 -6.83 -5.54 27.14
N TYR A 212 -6.96 -4.86 25.99
CA TYR A 212 -5.95 -4.84 24.93
C TYR A 212 -5.05 -3.61 24.98
N GLY A 213 -5.14 -2.78 26.03
CA GLY A 213 -4.26 -1.64 26.23
C GLY A 213 -4.60 -0.40 25.38
N PHE A 214 -5.81 -0.30 24.88
CA PHE A 214 -6.32 0.86 24.13
C PHE A 214 -7.04 1.88 25.01
N ASP A 215 -6.63 2.06 26.25
CA ASP A 215 -7.14 3.13 27.10
C ASP A 215 -6.51 4.48 26.73
N ARG A 216 -7.32 5.56 26.80
CA ARG A 216 -6.84 6.92 26.53
C ARG A 216 -5.67 7.31 27.44
N ASP A 217 -5.71 6.93 28.69
CA ASP A 217 -4.69 7.25 29.68
C ASP A 217 -3.36 6.51 29.42
N THR A 218 -3.42 5.35 28.80
CA THR A 218 -2.24 4.57 28.40
C THR A 218 -1.63 5.07 27.09
N ALA A 219 -2.38 5.76 26.24
CA ALA A 219 -1.88 6.28 24.97
C ALA A 219 -0.68 7.23 25.13
N SER A 220 -0.64 7.99 26.25
CA SER A 220 0.50 8.85 26.61
C SER A 220 1.64 8.10 27.29
N GLN A 221 1.44 6.85 27.75
CA GLN A 221 2.40 6.03 28.50
C GLN A 221 2.87 4.78 27.76
N LEU A 222 2.34 4.51 26.57
CA LEU A 222 2.56 3.27 25.80
C LEU A 222 3.99 3.03 25.29
N GLY A 223 4.98 3.70 25.83
CA GLY A 223 6.37 3.58 25.44
C GLY A 223 7.08 2.25 25.75
N GLY A 224 6.55 1.35 26.59
CA GLY A 224 7.37 0.27 27.10
C GLY A 224 6.87 -1.17 26.88
N ASN A 225 5.83 -1.58 27.57
CA ASN A 225 5.51 -3.01 27.69
C ASN A 225 4.49 -3.54 26.67
N LEU A 226 3.55 -2.70 26.22
CA LEU A 226 2.59 -3.07 25.18
C LEU A 226 3.26 -3.10 23.80
N ARG A 227 4.24 -2.20 23.60
CA ARG A 227 5.12 -2.18 22.44
C ARG A 227 5.77 -3.54 22.21
N ALA A 228 6.30 -4.18 23.23
CA ALA A 228 6.94 -5.51 23.14
C ALA A 228 5.94 -6.63 22.81
N GLN A 229 4.70 -6.55 23.32
CA GLN A 229 3.65 -7.53 23.01
C GLN A 229 3.05 -7.35 21.61
N MET A 230 2.95 -6.11 21.12
CA MET A 230 2.41 -5.79 19.80
C MET A 230 3.48 -5.82 18.68
N GLN A 231 4.76 -5.73 19.01
CA GLN A 231 5.88 -5.90 18.05
C GLN A 231 5.82 -7.23 17.30
N GLY A 232 5.37 -8.29 17.96
CA GLY A 232 5.14 -9.58 17.30
C GLY A 232 4.00 -9.58 16.26
N ASN A 233 3.12 -8.58 16.28
CA ASN A 233 1.91 -8.49 15.43
C ASN A 233 1.88 -7.25 14.53
N GLY A 234 2.92 -6.42 14.50
CA GLY A 234 3.05 -5.28 13.57
C GLY A 234 2.07 -4.12 13.79
N ILE A 235 1.50 -3.96 14.99
CA ILE A 235 0.53 -2.88 15.29
C ILE A 235 1.13 -1.99 16.38
N LEU A 236 1.88 -0.95 15.97
CA LEU A 236 2.56 -0.05 16.92
C LEU A 236 2.53 1.41 16.49
N ALA A 237 2.68 2.29 17.48
CA ALA A 237 2.57 3.74 17.39
C ALA A 237 1.13 4.24 17.13
N LEU A 238 0.22 3.94 18.04
CA LEU A 238 -1.21 4.26 17.93
C LEU A 238 -1.53 5.75 18.03
N ARG A 239 -0.59 6.59 18.47
CA ARG A 239 -0.79 8.04 18.43
C ARG A 239 -0.65 8.58 17.01
N GLY A 240 0.37 8.15 16.28
CA GLY A 240 0.63 8.64 14.93
C GLY A 240 0.76 10.17 14.87
N ALA A 241 0.19 10.77 13.86
CA ALA A 241 0.18 12.22 13.62
C ALA A 241 -1.06 12.89 14.26
N ILE A 242 -1.33 12.60 15.55
CA ILE A 242 -2.40 13.24 16.33
C ILE A 242 -1.76 14.28 17.26
N GLY A 243 -2.00 15.57 17.02
CA GLY A 243 -1.40 16.64 17.81
C GLY A 243 -1.55 18.02 17.18
N THR A 244 -0.72 18.95 17.65
CA THR A 244 -0.65 20.31 17.08
C THR A 244 0.09 20.31 15.74
N PRO A 245 -0.06 21.38 14.91
CA PRO A 245 0.70 21.52 13.68
C PRO A 245 2.20 21.34 13.85
N ASP A 246 2.79 21.86 14.94
CA ASP A 246 4.23 21.73 15.21
C ASP A 246 4.61 20.29 15.53
N GLN A 247 3.82 19.59 16.36
CA GLN A 247 4.06 18.18 16.66
C GLN A 247 3.95 17.28 15.43
N VAL A 248 2.95 17.53 14.58
CA VAL A 248 2.79 16.80 13.31
C VAL A 248 3.95 17.08 12.36
N ARG A 249 4.37 18.35 12.25
CA ARG A 249 5.51 18.77 11.43
C ARG A 249 6.80 18.08 11.88
N ASP A 250 7.09 18.10 13.17
CA ASP A 250 8.32 17.50 13.71
C ASP A 250 8.34 15.99 13.48
N LEU A 251 7.22 15.29 13.69
CA LEU A 251 7.08 13.87 13.37
C LEU A 251 7.35 13.59 11.88
N LEU A 252 6.78 14.40 10.98
CA LEU A 252 6.99 14.22 9.54
C LEU A 252 8.44 14.48 9.13
N ARG A 253 9.13 15.44 9.76
CA ARG A 253 10.57 15.67 9.56
C ARG A 253 11.41 14.48 10.00
N GLU A 254 11.02 13.80 11.08
CA GLU A 254 11.70 12.57 11.52
C GLU A 254 11.54 11.44 10.49
N TYR A 255 10.33 11.26 9.91
CA TYR A 255 10.12 10.29 8.84
C TYR A 255 10.86 10.66 7.54
N GLU A 256 10.88 11.95 7.17
CA GLU A 256 11.66 12.43 6.03
C GLU A 256 13.15 12.16 6.24
N ALA A 257 13.69 12.44 7.44
CA ALA A 257 15.08 12.15 7.79
C ALA A 257 15.42 10.66 7.78
N ALA A 258 14.45 9.80 8.13
CA ALA A 258 14.55 8.34 8.01
C ALA A 258 14.49 7.85 6.55
N GLY A 259 14.24 8.73 5.59
CA GLY A 259 14.17 8.42 4.15
C GLY A 259 12.82 7.93 3.66
N VAL A 260 11.75 8.06 4.45
CA VAL A 260 10.39 7.73 4.02
C VAL A 260 9.94 8.72 2.94
N ASP A 261 9.44 8.20 1.83
CA ASP A 261 9.05 9.01 0.66
C ASP A 261 7.63 9.59 0.78
N GLN A 262 6.74 8.88 1.47
CA GLN A 262 5.32 9.25 1.50
C GLN A 262 4.68 8.90 2.85
N VAL A 263 3.79 9.77 3.32
CA VAL A 263 2.93 9.48 4.47
C VAL A 263 1.48 9.50 4.04
N ILE A 264 0.74 8.46 4.42
CA ILE A 264 -0.70 8.35 4.16
C ILE A 264 -1.43 8.45 5.50
N PHE A 265 -2.27 9.46 5.61
CA PHE A 265 -3.06 9.69 6.82
C PHE A 265 -4.37 8.91 6.83
N VAL A 266 -4.63 8.22 7.93
CA VAL A 266 -5.92 7.60 8.24
C VAL A 266 -6.69 8.53 9.17
N SER A 267 -7.62 9.28 8.61
CA SER A 267 -8.50 10.19 9.36
C SER A 267 -9.88 9.59 9.61
N GLN A 268 -10.41 8.86 8.62
CA GLN A 268 -11.74 8.24 8.70
C GLN A 268 -11.63 6.87 9.37
N ALA A 269 -11.57 6.87 10.71
CA ALA A 269 -11.52 5.66 11.51
C ALA A 269 -12.51 5.74 12.68
N GLY A 270 -13.12 4.62 13.03
CA GLY A 270 -14.08 4.55 14.13
C GLY A 270 -15.26 5.51 13.94
N ARG A 271 -15.47 6.35 14.95
CA ARG A 271 -16.54 7.35 14.98
C ARG A 271 -16.02 8.79 14.89
N ASN A 272 -14.87 9.01 14.26
CA ASN A 272 -14.36 10.35 14.02
C ASN A 272 -15.39 11.17 13.24
N ARG A 273 -15.67 12.37 13.72
CA ARG A 273 -16.68 13.25 13.11
C ARG A 273 -16.11 13.88 11.84
N HIS A 274 -16.94 13.91 10.81
CA HIS A 274 -16.58 14.47 9.51
C HIS A 274 -16.06 15.92 9.61
N GLU A 275 -16.74 16.74 10.42
CA GLU A 275 -16.36 18.15 10.61
C GLU A 275 -14.96 18.28 11.21
N HIS A 276 -14.62 17.44 12.20
CA HIS A 276 -13.29 17.46 12.82
C HIS A 276 -12.20 16.99 11.84
N ILE A 277 -12.53 16.02 10.97
CA ILE A 277 -11.61 15.57 9.92
C ILE A 277 -11.34 16.70 8.92
N CYS A 278 -12.38 17.41 8.46
CA CYS A 278 -12.22 18.55 7.55
C CYS A 278 -11.38 19.67 8.17
N GLU A 279 -11.72 20.09 9.41
CA GLU A 279 -10.96 21.10 10.15
C GLU A 279 -9.48 20.72 10.29
N SER A 280 -9.21 19.45 10.61
CA SER A 280 -7.85 18.90 10.74
C SER A 280 -7.09 18.94 9.43
N MET A 281 -7.72 18.55 8.32
CA MET A 281 -7.10 18.58 6.99
C MET A 281 -6.82 20.01 6.53
N GLU A 282 -7.75 20.94 6.76
CA GLU A 282 -7.57 22.36 6.42
C GLU A 282 -6.43 22.99 7.21
N LEU A 283 -6.37 22.69 8.53
CA LEU A 283 -5.28 23.19 9.39
C LEU A 283 -3.92 22.63 8.93
N PHE A 284 -3.84 21.34 8.68
CA PHE A 284 -2.62 20.71 8.17
C PHE A 284 -2.18 21.31 6.83
N ALA A 285 -3.10 21.47 5.89
CA ALA A 285 -2.80 22.03 4.57
C ALA A 285 -2.25 23.45 4.68
N ARG A 286 -2.82 24.26 5.59
CA ARG A 286 -2.41 25.65 5.80
C ARG A 286 -1.07 25.79 6.52
N GLU A 287 -0.83 24.97 7.55
CA GLU A 287 0.28 25.19 8.47
C GLU A 287 1.49 24.26 8.22
N VAL A 288 1.27 23.08 7.66
CA VAL A 288 2.31 22.03 7.62
C VAL A 288 2.65 21.59 6.19
N MET A 289 1.65 21.29 5.37
CA MET A 289 1.84 20.62 4.07
C MET A 289 2.77 21.39 3.13
N GLY A 290 2.73 22.73 3.14
CA GLY A 290 3.52 23.56 2.24
C GLY A 290 5.03 23.31 2.34
N GLU A 291 5.54 23.10 3.55
CA GLU A 291 6.97 22.84 3.80
C GLU A 291 7.46 21.57 3.07
N PHE A 292 6.69 20.49 3.15
CA PHE A 292 7.05 19.20 2.53
C PHE A 292 6.83 19.25 1.01
N ALA A 293 5.72 19.82 0.55
CA ALA A 293 5.43 19.97 -0.87
C ALA A 293 6.49 20.80 -1.63
N GLU A 294 7.10 21.78 -0.98
CA GLU A 294 8.18 22.57 -1.57
C GLU A 294 9.48 21.74 -1.74
N ARG A 295 9.79 20.85 -0.80
CA ARG A 295 11.02 20.04 -0.82
C ARG A 295 10.90 18.74 -1.60
N ASP A 296 9.69 18.21 -1.78
CA ASP A 296 9.43 16.91 -2.40
C ASP A 296 10.11 16.72 -3.77
N PRO A 297 10.06 17.67 -4.71
CA PRO A 297 10.71 17.49 -6.02
C PRO A 297 12.23 17.28 -5.92
N ALA A 298 12.89 17.93 -4.95
CA ALA A 298 14.32 17.78 -4.73
C ALA A 298 14.65 16.44 -4.05
N HIS A 299 13.80 16.00 -3.11
CA HIS A 299 13.91 14.70 -2.46
C HIS A 299 13.77 13.55 -3.47
N VAL A 300 12.74 13.60 -4.31
CA VAL A 300 12.52 12.61 -5.37
C VAL A 300 13.69 12.57 -6.34
N ALA A 301 14.16 13.73 -6.80
CA ALA A 301 15.29 13.80 -7.76
C ALA A 301 16.58 13.21 -7.15
N ALA A 302 16.89 13.50 -5.89
CA ALA A 302 18.06 12.96 -5.21
C ALA A 302 17.97 11.43 -5.00
N ARG A 303 16.80 10.90 -4.67
CA ARG A 303 16.56 9.47 -4.58
C ARG A 303 16.75 8.79 -5.93
N ASP A 304 16.14 9.33 -6.98
CA ASP A 304 16.18 8.76 -8.32
C ASP A 304 17.60 8.79 -8.91
N GLU A 305 18.36 9.87 -8.68
CA GLU A 305 19.78 9.93 -9.05
C GLU A 305 20.61 8.87 -8.32
N ARG A 306 20.42 8.73 -7.03
CA ARG A 306 21.14 7.74 -6.20
C ARG A 306 20.86 6.30 -6.63
N LEU A 307 19.65 6.00 -7.10
CA LEU A 307 19.23 4.65 -7.48
C LEU A 307 19.31 4.39 -8.99
N ALA A 308 19.71 5.35 -9.81
CA ALA A 308 19.66 5.26 -11.27
C ALA A 308 20.33 3.99 -11.83
N ASP A 309 21.58 3.74 -11.43
CA ASP A 309 22.35 2.57 -11.90
C ASP A 309 21.73 1.25 -11.43
N ALA A 310 21.24 1.20 -10.18
CA ALA A 310 20.59 0.03 -9.61
C ALA A 310 19.28 -0.28 -10.34
N VAL A 311 18.48 0.74 -10.62
CA VAL A 311 17.22 0.63 -11.38
C VAL A 311 17.48 0.16 -12.80
N ALA A 312 18.48 0.72 -13.48
CA ALA A 312 18.85 0.29 -14.84
C ALA A 312 19.29 -1.18 -14.85
N ALA A 313 20.11 -1.61 -13.89
CA ALA A 313 20.54 -2.99 -13.75
C ALA A 313 19.37 -3.94 -13.43
N ALA A 314 18.44 -3.53 -12.58
CA ALA A 314 17.24 -4.30 -12.25
C ALA A 314 16.34 -4.50 -13.48
N LEU A 315 16.09 -3.44 -14.24
CA LEU A 315 15.28 -3.51 -15.47
C LEU A 315 15.93 -4.37 -16.56
N ALA A 316 17.25 -4.40 -16.63
CA ALA A 316 17.97 -5.27 -17.58
C ALA A 316 17.80 -6.77 -17.29
N ARG A 317 17.42 -7.15 -16.05
CA ARG A 317 17.12 -8.55 -15.66
C ARG A 317 15.72 -9.00 -16.06
N ARG A 318 14.83 -8.05 -16.39
CA ARG A 318 13.47 -8.36 -16.81
C ARG A 318 13.40 -8.64 -18.31
N GLU A 319 12.62 -9.66 -18.69
CA GLU A 319 12.25 -9.89 -20.09
C GLU A 319 11.42 -8.71 -20.64
N GLY A 320 11.80 -8.19 -21.79
CA GLY A 320 11.11 -7.09 -22.46
C GLY A 320 9.65 -7.41 -22.85
N PRO A 321 8.91 -6.40 -23.36
CA PRO A 321 7.59 -6.60 -23.94
C PRO A 321 7.66 -7.60 -25.09
N ARG A 322 6.66 -8.49 -25.19
CA ARG A 322 6.54 -9.50 -26.25
C ARG A 322 5.69 -8.95 -27.39
N ALA A 323 5.92 -9.47 -28.58
CA ALA A 323 5.10 -9.21 -29.75
C ALA A 323 4.17 -10.40 -30.02
N VAL A 324 2.99 -10.12 -30.57
CA VAL A 324 2.09 -11.17 -31.07
C VAL A 324 2.64 -11.72 -32.39
N ASP A 325 2.50 -13.04 -32.59
CA ASP A 325 2.78 -13.67 -33.87
C ASP A 325 1.97 -12.95 -34.97
N PRO A 326 2.61 -12.43 -36.03
CA PRO A 326 1.91 -11.76 -37.12
C PRO A 326 0.81 -12.59 -37.78
N ASP A 327 0.94 -13.93 -37.74
CA ASP A 327 -0.02 -14.87 -38.33
C ASP A 327 -1.12 -15.29 -37.35
N TYR A 328 -1.09 -14.78 -36.09
CA TYR A 328 -2.11 -15.08 -35.08
C TYR A 328 -3.49 -14.55 -35.49
N LEU A 329 -4.44 -15.46 -35.60
CA LEU A 329 -5.84 -15.11 -35.87
C LEU A 329 -6.74 -15.53 -34.70
N ILE A 330 -7.66 -14.65 -34.32
CA ILE A 330 -8.72 -15.01 -33.38
C ILE A 330 -9.64 -16.03 -34.06
N PRO A 331 -9.82 -17.24 -33.49
CA PRO A 331 -10.69 -18.26 -34.10
C PRO A 331 -12.10 -17.74 -34.30
N ARG A 332 -12.72 -18.12 -35.46
CA ARG A 332 -14.13 -17.82 -35.70
C ARG A 332 -15.01 -18.72 -34.81
N PRO A 333 -16.22 -18.25 -34.40
CA PRO A 333 -17.16 -19.12 -33.70
C PRO A 333 -17.45 -20.38 -34.53
N GLY A 334 -17.24 -21.57 -33.94
CA GLY A 334 -17.46 -22.86 -34.60
C GLY A 334 -16.36 -23.35 -35.54
N GLY A 335 -15.19 -22.65 -35.61
CA GLY A 335 -14.01 -23.15 -36.29
C GLY A 335 -13.22 -24.08 -35.36
N GLU A 336 -12.72 -25.20 -35.88
CA GLU A 336 -11.72 -26.02 -35.21
C GLU A 336 -10.42 -25.19 -35.03
N ALA A 337 -9.78 -25.33 -33.86
CA ALA A 337 -8.55 -24.63 -33.53
C ALA A 337 -7.37 -25.14 -34.31
#